data_53962fc1ef2dab18b112225286e4aca6
#
_entry.id   53962fc1ef2dab18b112225286e4aca6
#
_cell.length_a   1.000
_cell.length_b   1.000
_cell.length_c   1.000
_cell.angle_alpha   90.00
_cell.angle_beta   90.00
_cell.angle_gamma   90.00
#
_symmetry.space_group_name_H-M   'P 1'
#
loop_
_entity.id
_entity.type
_entity.pdbx_description
1 polymer ?
#
loop_
_entity_poly.entity_id
_entity_poly.type
_entity_poly.pdbx_seq_one_letter_code
_entity_poly.pdbx_strand_id
1 'polypeptide(L)'
;APGYRVGWIAPGKYRDRIAKLKSVLNVATASPTQLAIAEFLINGGYDQHLRKLRRIYARQTAFVRNAVERYFPCGTRITHPTGGYILWVEMPEEVDSLKLYEAALQNGISIAPGIIFSTTGDKYSNCIRLNAAYWSEEVEQALETLGKITNTMVRIEIPASIGQDYENKSVPGNDPATKKDKLKKQVF
;
A
#
# COMPACT_ATOMS: atom_id res chain seq x y z
N ALA A 1 -9.66 1.81 -18.60
CA ALA A 1 -9.97 3.23 -18.87
C ALA A 1 -10.85 3.82 -17.75
N PRO A 2 -10.33 4.00 -16.52
CA PRO A 2 -11.15 4.49 -15.40
C PRO A 2 -11.72 5.89 -15.62
N GLY A 3 -11.08 6.72 -16.45
CA GLY A 3 -11.57 8.06 -16.82
C GLY A 3 -12.90 8.07 -17.57
N TYR A 4 -13.25 7.02 -18.27
CA TYR A 4 -14.58 6.90 -18.92
C TYR A 4 -15.72 6.69 -17.95
N ARG A 5 -15.45 6.34 -16.69
CA ARG A 5 -16.44 6.14 -15.63
C ARG A 5 -17.55 5.14 -15.99
N VAL A 6 -17.24 4.11 -16.76
CA VAL A 6 -18.12 3.02 -17.12
C VAL A 6 -17.74 1.77 -16.36
N GLY A 7 -18.71 1.15 -15.72
CA GLY A 7 -18.60 -0.15 -15.09
C GLY A 7 -19.80 -1.02 -15.42
N TRP A 8 -19.68 -2.31 -15.15
CA TRP A 8 -20.78 -3.26 -15.33
C TRP A 8 -20.84 -4.22 -14.16
N ILE A 9 -21.99 -4.79 -13.94
CA ILE A 9 -22.23 -5.80 -12.92
C ILE A 9 -23.07 -6.94 -13.51
N ALA A 10 -22.70 -8.18 -13.19
CA ALA A 10 -23.48 -9.37 -13.46
C ALA A 10 -24.23 -9.78 -12.18
N PRO A 11 -25.46 -9.30 -11.95
CA PRO A 11 -26.12 -9.31 -10.66
C PRO A 11 -26.74 -10.67 -10.28
N GLY A 12 -26.84 -11.62 -11.19
CA GLY A 12 -27.47 -12.92 -10.96
C GLY A 12 -28.88 -12.77 -10.37
N LYS A 13 -29.15 -13.45 -9.25
CA LYS A 13 -30.45 -13.42 -8.55
C LYS A 13 -30.83 -12.04 -7.97
N TYR A 14 -29.93 -11.08 -7.90
CA TYR A 14 -30.18 -9.73 -7.38
C TYR A 14 -30.53 -8.70 -8.45
N ARG A 15 -30.79 -9.14 -9.71
CA ARG A 15 -31.00 -8.26 -10.87
C ARG A 15 -32.03 -7.14 -10.60
N ASP A 16 -33.22 -7.50 -10.13
CA ASP A 16 -34.32 -6.54 -9.96
C ASP A 16 -34.02 -5.53 -8.86
N ARG A 17 -33.39 -5.97 -7.78
CA ARG A 17 -32.97 -5.08 -6.68
C ARG A 17 -31.89 -4.09 -7.14
N ILE A 18 -30.89 -4.56 -7.90
CA ILE A 18 -29.82 -3.72 -8.42
C ILE A 18 -30.34 -2.77 -9.48
N ALA A 19 -31.26 -3.21 -10.36
CA ALA A 19 -31.90 -2.33 -11.35
C ALA A 19 -32.66 -1.18 -10.68
N LYS A 20 -33.42 -1.43 -9.61
CA LYS A 20 -34.09 -0.38 -8.82
C LYS A 20 -33.08 0.58 -8.19
N LEU A 21 -32.01 0.08 -7.58
CA LEU A 21 -30.96 0.94 -7.00
C LEU A 21 -30.28 1.78 -8.08
N LYS A 22 -29.98 1.21 -9.24
CA LYS A 22 -29.38 1.94 -10.37
C LYS A 22 -30.28 3.07 -10.86
N SER A 23 -31.59 2.84 -10.99
CA SER A 23 -32.53 3.88 -11.45
C SER A 23 -32.60 5.09 -10.51
N VAL A 24 -32.39 4.87 -9.21
CA VAL A 24 -32.38 5.94 -8.20
C VAL A 24 -31.02 6.66 -8.14
N LEU A 25 -29.92 5.89 -8.22
CA LEU A 25 -28.58 6.46 -8.00
C LEU A 25 -27.97 7.10 -9.25
N ASN A 26 -28.18 6.49 -10.42
CA ASN A 26 -27.46 6.87 -11.65
C ASN A 26 -28.37 7.28 -12.81
N VAL A 27 -29.64 6.98 -12.77
CA VAL A 27 -30.61 7.13 -13.87
C VAL A 27 -30.10 6.46 -15.16
N ALA A 28 -29.06 7.01 -15.78
CA ALA A 28 -28.42 6.47 -16.98
C ALA A 28 -26.90 6.68 -16.96
N THR A 29 -26.17 5.82 -17.65
CA THR A 29 -24.73 5.99 -17.94
C THR A 29 -24.57 6.67 -19.30
N ALA A 30 -23.59 7.58 -19.41
CA ALA A 30 -23.33 8.31 -20.65
C ALA A 30 -23.10 7.37 -21.85
N SER A 31 -23.89 7.52 -22.90
CA SER A 31 -23.84 6.66 -24.11
C SER A 31 -22.51 6.78 -24.89
N PRO A 32 -21.92 7.99 -25.08
CA PRO A 32 -20.66 8.11 -25.82
C PRO A 32 -19.52 7.29 -25.23
N THR A 33 -19.42 7.27 -23.90
CA THR A 33 -18.37 6.52 -23.21
C THR A 33 -18.58 5.01 -23.30
N GLN A 34 -19.82 4.55 -23.29
CA GLN A 34 -20.17 3.15 -23.50
C GLN A 34 -19.82 2.70 -24.92
N LEU A 35 -20.16 3.50 -25.95
CA LEU A 35 -19.86 3.22 -27.34
C LEU A 35 -18.34 3.18 -27.61
N ALA A 36 -17.58 4.12 -27.04
CA ALA A 36 -16.13 4.12 -27.14
C ALA A 36 -15.49 2.88 -26.54
N ILE A 37 -16.00 2.39 -25.40
CA ILE A 37 -15.53 1.15 -24.80
C ILE A 37 -15.92 -0.06 -25.63
N ALA A 38 -17.15 -0.10 -26.16
CA ALA A 38 -17.60 -1.20 -27.01
C ALA A 38 -16.70 -1.33 -28.25
N GLU A 39 -16.41 -0.23 -28.93
CA GLU A 39 -15.50 -0.19 -30.09
C GLU A 39 -14.09 -0.67 -29.72
N PHE A 40 -13.55 -0.22 -28.59
CA PHE A 40 -12.24 -0.65 -28.08
C PHE A 40 -12.17 -2.16 -27.79
N LEU A 41 -13.27 -2.73 -27.31
CA LEU A 41 -13.38 -4.18 -27.05
C LEU A 41 -13.46 -4.97 -28.35
N ILE A 42 -14.27 -4.52 -29.34
CA ILE A 42 -14.48 -5.22 -30.63
C ILE A 42 -13.19 -5.27 -31.43
N ASN A 43 -12.42 -4.19 -31.46
CA ASN A 43 -11.19 -4.09 -32.28
C ASN A 43 -9.96 -4.77 -31.66
N GLY A 44 -10.12 -5.52 -30.56
CA GLY A 44 -9.01 -6.23 -29.90
C GLY A 44 -7.99 -5.33 -29.18
N GLY A 45 -8.19 -4.02 -29.20
CA GLY A 45 -7.33 -3.04 -28.50
C GLY A 45 -7.26 -3.28 -27.00
N TYR A 46 -8.34 -3.81 -26.42
CA TYR A 46 -8.43 -4.13 -25.01
C TYR A 46 -7.40 -5.19 -24.57
N ASP A 47 -7.28 -6.28 -25.29
CA ASP A 47 -6.35 -7.37 -24.92
C ASP A 47 -4.88 -6.92 -25.02
N GLN A 48 -4.54 -6.16 -26.04
CA GLN A 48 -3.21 -5.58 -26.18
C GLN A 48 -2.92 -4.60 -25.03
N HIS A 49 -3.88 -3.75 -24.68
CA HIS A 49 -3.79 -2.82 -23.58
C HIS A 49 -3.61 -3.53 -22.25
N LEU A 50 -4.39 -4.58 -21.97
CA LEU A 50 -4.27 -5.38 -20.75
C LEU A 50 -2.91 -6.04 -20.61
N ARG A 51 -2.38 -6.65 -21.70
CA ARG A 51 -1.03 -7.25 -21.67
C ARG A 51 0.04 -6.22 -21.31
N LYS A 52 -0.07 -5.01 -21.84
CA LYS A 52 0.84 -3.90 -21.51
C LYS A 52 0.68 -3.46 -20.07
N LEU A 53 -0.56 -3.22 -19.60
CA LEU A 53 -0.84 -2.79 -18.24
C LEU A 53 -0.39 -3.80 -17.18
N ARG A 54 -0.62 -5.10 -17.38
CA ARG A 54 -0.18 -6.15 -16.46
C ARG A 54 1.32 -6.11 -16.20
N ARG A 55 2.13 -5.92 -17.26
CA ARG A 55 3.59 -5.80 -17.12
C ARG A 55 3.99 -4.54 -16.37
N ILE A 56 3.35 -3.41 -16.70
CA ILE A 56 3.61 -2.13 -16.05
C ILE A 56 3.26 -2.22 -14.56
N TYR A 57 2.06 -2.66 -14.22
CA TYR A 57 1.60 -2.74 -12.83
C TYR A 57 2.40 -3.74 -12.00
N ALA A 58 2.77 -4.89 -12.56
CA ALA A 58 3.64 -5.83 -11.87
C ALA A 58 4.98 -5.20 -11.46
N ARG A 59 5.58 -4.38 -12.35
CA ARG A 59 6.81 -3.64 -12.06
C ARG A 59 6.60 -2.52 -11.04
N GLN A 60 5.54 -1.73 -11.21
CA GLN A 60 5.23 -0.59 -10.35
C GLN A 60 4.92 -1.04 -8.92
N THR A 61 4.09 -2.08 -8.77
CA THR A 61 3.76 -2.65 -7.46
C THR A 61 4.99 -3.22 -6.76
N ALA A 62 5.94 -3.83 -7.49
CA ALA A 62 7.19 -4.30 -6.92
C ALA A 62 8.03 -3.14 -6.36
N PHE A 63 8.15 -2.02 -7.07
CA PHE A 63 8.87 -0.85 -6.58
C PHE A 63 8.24 -0.27 -5.30
N VAL A 64 6.92 -0.06 -5.30
CA VAL A 64 6.22 0.46 -4.11
C VAL A 64 6.36 -0.48 -2.92
N ARG A 65 6.26 -1.80 -3.14
CA ARG A 65 6.45 -2.80 -2.07
C ARG A 65 7.86 -2.73 -1.48
N ASN A 66 8.89 -2.74 -2.33
CA ASN A 66 10.27 -2.65 -1.88
C ASN A 66 10.54 -1.36 -1.08
N ALA A 67 9.91 -0.24 -1.48
CA ALA A 67 10.02 1.01 -0.75
C ALA A 67 9.32 0.93 0.63
N VAL A 68 8.14 0.31 0.71
CA VAL A 68 7.45 0.08 1.99
C VAL A 68 8.28 -0.83 2.88
N GLU A 69 8.79 -1.95 2.38
CA GLU A 69 9.66 -2.87 3.11
C GLU A 69 10.94 -2.20 3.63
N ARG A 70 11.46 -1.22 2.88
CA ARG A 70 12.68 -0.48 3.22
C ARG A 70 12.48 0.62 4.25
N TYR A 71 11.38 1.37 4.15
CA TYR A 71 11.22 2.62 4.89
C TYR A 71 10.26 2.53 6.08
N PHE A 72 9.30 1.61 6.04
CA PHE A 72 8.28 1.49 7.08
C PHE A 72 8.79 0.71 8.30
N PRO A 73 8.16 0.86 9.48
CA PRO A 73 8.59 0.18 10.69
C PRO A 73 8.56 -1.34 10.57
N CYS A 74 9.43 -2.00 11.34
CA CYS A 74 9.42 -3.44 11.48
C CYS A 74 8.04 -3.93 11.93
N GLY A 75 7.58 -5.05 11.39
CA GLY A 75 6.23 -5.57 11.62
C GLY A 75 5.18 -5.08 10.63
N THR A 76 5.52 -4.13 9.73
CA THR A 76 4.62 -3.75 8.64
C THR A 76 4.42 -4.91 7.66
N ARG A 77 3.17 -5.18 7.32
CA ARG A 77 2.75 -6.19 6.33
C ARG A 77 2.17 -5.50 5.09
N ILE A 78 2.49 -6.00 3.92
CA ILE A 78 1.99 -5.49 2.65
C ILE A 78 1.48 -6.63 1.77
N THR A 79 0.36 -6.39 1.09
CA THR A 79 -0.25 -7.38 0.20
C THR A 79 0.62 -7.66 -1.03
N HIS A 80 0.51 -8.90 -1.53
CA HIS A 80 1.15 -9.39 -2.77
C HIS A 80 0.07 -9.74 -3.81
N PRO A 81 -0.56 -8.74 -4.45
CA PRO A 81 -1.62 -9.01 -5.40
C PRO A 81 -1.08 -9.69 -6.66
N THR A 82 -1.83 -10.65 -7.18
CA THR A 82 -1.53 -11.31 -8.46
C THR A 82 -1.85 -10.45 -9.68
N GLY A 83 -2.45 -9.28 -9.47
CA GLY A 83 -2.80 -8.31 -10.51
C GLY A 83 -3.35 -7.02 -9.92
N GLY A 84 -3.47 -6.00 -10.78
CA GLY A 84 -3.87 -4.66 -10.37
C GLY A 84 -2.70 -3.84 -9.81
N TYR A 85 -3.04 -2.74 -9.16
CA TYR A 85 -2.07 -1.74 -8.68
C TYR A 85 -2.43 -1.19 -7.29
N ILE A 86 -3.35 -1.83 -6.60
CA ILE A 86 -3.73 -1.44 -5.24
C ILE A 86 -2.99 -2.33 -4.25
N LEU A 87 -2.33 -1.70 -3.31
CA LEU A 87 -1.63 -2.34 -2.21
C LEU A 87 -2.29 -1.96 -0.89
N TRP A 88 -2.45 -2.95 -0.03
CA TRP A 88 -2.90 -2.78 1.33
C TRP A 88 -1.71 -2.93 2.25
N VAL A 89 -1.48 -1.95 3.10
CA VAL A 89 -0.38 -1.92 4.07
C VAL A 89 -0.97 -1.94 5.45
N GLU A 90 -0.59 -2.91 6.24
CA GLU A 90 -0.93 -3.05 7.64
C GLU A 90 0.33 -2.76 8.47
N MET A 91 0.29 -1.69 9.20
CA MET A 91 1.37 -1.23 10.07
C MET A 91 1.20 -1.82 11.49
N PRO A 92 2.19 -1.70 12.39
CA PRO A 92 2.03 -2.02 13.80
C PRO A 92 0.80 -1.34 14.41
N GLU A 93 0.21 -1.97 15.44
CA GLU A 93 -1.06 -1.52 16.06
C GLU A 93 -0.97 -0.11 16.66
N GLU A 94 0.24 0.31 17.04
CA GLU A 94 0.53 1.63 17.58
C GLU A 94 0.31 2.76 16.55
N VAL A 95 0.29 2.44 15.26
CA VAL A 95 0.12 3.43 14.19
C VAL A 95 -1.36 3.69 13.94
N ASP A 96 -1.81 4.90 14.25
CA ASP A 96 -3.14 5.37 13.87
C ASP A 96 -3.13 5.95 12.44
N SER A 97 -3.86 5.32 11.52
CA SER A 97 -3.90 5.70 10.12
C SER A 97 -4.54 7.06 9.85
N LEU A 98 -5.41 7.57 10.75
CA LEU A 98 -5.97 8.93 10.64
C LEU A 98 -4.93 9.97 11.03
N LYS A 99 -4.21 9.77 12.13
CA LYS A 99 -3.10 10.64 12.52
C LYS A 99 -1.99 10.63 11.46
N LEU A 100 -1.70 9.45 10.88
CA LEU A 100 -0.77 9.33 9.77
C LEU A 100 -1.25 10.12 8.55
N TYR A 101 -2.54 10.06 8.22
CA TYR A 101 -3.13 10.83 7.13
C TYR A 101 -2.98 12.35 7.34
N GLU A 102 -3.28 12.85 8.53
CA GLU A 102 -3.12 14.26 8.88
C GLU A 102 -1.66 14.73 8.75
N ALA A 103 -0.72 13.95 9.30
CA ALA A 103 0.70 14.25 9.21
C ALA A 103 1.21 14.15 7.75
N ALA A 104 0.72 13.21 6.96
CA ALA A 104 1.04 13.07 5.54
C ALA A 104 0.57 14.29 4.74
N LEU A 105 -0.66 14.77 4.98
CA LEU A 105 -1.20 15.97 4.32
C LEU A 105 -0.35 17.23 4.59
N GLN A 106 0.16 17.40 5.80
CA GLN A 106 1.09 18.49 6.13
C GLN A 106 2.39 18.43 5.31
N ASN A 107 2.75 17.26 4.80
CA ASN A 107 3.89 17.03 3.92
C ASN A 107 3.50 16.94 2.44
N GLY A 108 2.28 17.35 2.06
CA GLY A 108 1.78 17.31 0.68
C GLY A 108 1.49 15.90 0.16
N ILE A 109 1.38 14.90 1.04
CA ILE A 109 1.16 13.50 0.68
C ILE A 109 -0.28 13.12 1.02
N SER A 110 -1.03 12.61 0.03
CA SER A 110 -2.39 12.09 0.23
C SER A 110 -2.37 10.56 0.24
N ILE A 111 -2.90 9.97 1.31
CA ILE A 111 -3.09 8.53 1.48
C ILE A 111 -4.56 8.20 1.76
N ALA A 112 -4.95 6.93 1.66
CA ALA A 112 -6.28 6.49 2.03
C ALA A 112 -6.21 5.66 3.33
N PRO A 113 -6.65 6.22 4.48
CA PRO A 113 -6.69 5.50 5.76
C PRO A 113 -7.58 4.26 5.69
N GLY A 114 -7.16 3.18 6.35
CA GLY A 114 -7.87 1.91 6.28
C GLY A 114 -9.29 1.96 6.84
N ILE A 115 -9.51 2.77 7.85
CA ILE A 115 -10.81 2.90 8.54
C ILE A 115 -11.96 3.29 7.59
N ILE A 116 -11.70 4.04 6.51
CA ILE A 116 -12.73 4.40 5.52
C ILE A 116 -13.27 3.20 4.73
N PHE A 117 -12.59 2.06 4.79
CA PHE A 117 -13.00 0.80 4.15
C PHE A 117 -13.71 -0.15 5.12
N SER A 118 -13.80 0.22 6.40
CA SER A 118 -14.57 -0.52 7.40
C SER A 118 -16.06 -0.18 7.27
N THR A 119 -16.90 -1.19 7.21
CA THR A 119 -18.37 -1.01 7.22
C THR A 119 -18.92 -0.69 8.61
N THR A 120 -18.18 -1.02 9.66
CA THR A 120 -18.53 -0.84 11.08
C THR A 120 -17.78 0.33 11.71
N GLY A 121 -16.72 0.84 11.04
CA GLY A 121 -15.92 1.97 11.51
C GLY A 121 -14.88 1.62 12.59
N ASP A 122 -14.72 0.33 12.93
CA ASP A 122 -13.87 -0.16 14.03
C ASP A 122 -12.66 -0.98 13.58
N LYS A 123 -12.51 -1.21 12.26
CA LYS A 123 -11.46 -2.06 11.69
C LYS A 123 -10.47 -1.23 10.87
N TYR A 124 -9.26 -1.77 10.75
CA TYR A 124 -8.21 -1.24 9.87
C TYR A 124 -7.66 0.13 10.31
N SER A 125 -7.72 0.44 11.61
CA SER A 125 -7.20 1.68 12.19
C SER A 125 -5.70 1.88 11.95
N ASN A 126 -4.93 0.79 11.84
CA ASN A 126 -3.49 0.77 11.56
C ASN A 126 -3.15 0.47 10.09
N CYS A 127 -4.14 0.55 9.19
CA CYS A 127 -3.96 0.20 7.78
C CYS A 127 -4.05 1.42 6.87
N ILE A 128 -3.37 1.35 5.73
CA ILE A 128 -3.52 2.30 4.63
C ILE A 128 -3.63 1.58 3.29
N ARG A 129 -4.32 2.20 2.34
CA ARG A 129 -4.35 1.77 0.95
C ARG A 129 -3.44 2.66 0.11
N LEU A 130 -2.50 2.04 -0.60
CA LEU A 130 -1.62 2.71 -1.55
C LEU A 130 -2.04 2.41 -2.99
N ASN A 131 -1.84 3.41 -3.86
CA ASN A 131 -1.99 3.28 -5.31
C ASN A 131 -0.60 3.16 -5.95
N ALA A 132 -0.29 1.99 -6.49
CA ALA A 132 0.99 1.68 -7.13
C ALA A 132 0.88 1.68 -8.68
N ALA A 133 -0.05 2.43 -9.26
CA ALA A 133 -0.19 2.53 -10.71
C ALA A 133 0.95 3.31 -11.38
N TYR A 134 1.70 4.09 -10.63
CA TYR A 134 2.79 4.92 -11.09
C TYR A 134 3.94 4.92 -10.09
N TRP A 135 5.17 4.94 -10.59
CA TRP A 135 6.40 5.07 -9.81
C TRP A 135 7.24 6.21 -10.37
N SER A 136 7.76 7.03 -9.50
CA SER A 136 8.73 8.07 -9.80
C SER A 136 9.60 8.32 -8.57
N GLU A 137 10.61 9.17 -8.71
CA GLU A 137 11.46 9.59 -7.60
C GLU A 137 10.65 10.32 -6.51
N GLU A 138 9.67 11.14 -6.91
CA GLU A 138 8.78 11.84 -5.99
C GLU A 138 7.91 10.87 -5.18
N VAL A 139 7.46 9.76 -5.80
CA VAL A 139 6.71 8.71 -5.10
C VAL A 139 7.61 7.98 -4.10
N GLU A 140 8.87 7.72 -4.45
CA GLU A 140 9.83 7.12 -3.52
C GLU A 140 10.09 8.04 -2.32
N GLN A 141 10.33 9.33 -2.55
CA GLN A 141 10.53 10.33 -1.50
C GLN A 141 9.28 10.47 -0.59
N ALA A 142 8.08 10.40 -1.17
CA ALA A 142 6.84 10.41 -0.41
C ALA A 142 6.72 9.16 0.49
N LEU A 143 7.07 7.97 0.00
CA LEU A 143 7.07 6.74 0.79
C LEU A 143 8.14 6.74 1.89
N GLU A 144 9.31 7.31 1.61
CA GLU A 144 10.36 7.52 2.63
C GLU A 144 9.86 8.45 3.74
N THR A 145 9.19 9.54 3.37
CA THR A 145 8.61 10.50 4.33
C THR A 145 7.52 9.83 5.18
N LEU A 146 6.62 9.07 4.56
CA LEU A 146 5.60 8.29 5.27
C LEU A 146 6.24 7.28 6.23
N GLY A 147 7.29 6.60 5.80
CA GLY A 147 8.05 5.69 6.64
C GLY A 147 8.66 6.38 7.86
N LYS A 148 9.23 7.58 7.71
CA LYS A 148 9.76 8.36 8.82
C LYS A 148 8.67 8.74 9.82
N ILE A 149 7.51 9.20 9.34
CA ILE A 149 6.36 9.56 10.18
C ILE A 149 5.87 8.33 10.96
N THR A 150 5.67 7.19 10.31
CA THR A 150 5.23 5.93 10.94
C THR A 150 6.22 5.43 11.96
N ASN A 151 7.52 5.48 11.68
CA ASN A 151 8.55 5.09 12.64
C ASN A 151 8.55 5.96 13.90
N THR A 152 8.21 7.26 13.77
CA THR A 152 8.08 8.15 14.92
C THR A 152 6.88 7.77 15.78
N MET A 153 5.76 7.39 15.18
CA MET A 153 4.55 6.95 15.91
C MET A 153 4.81 5.70 16.75
N VAL A 154 5.50 4.70 16.20
CA VAL A 154 5.86 3.46 16.90
C VAL A 154 6.81 3.73 18.07
N ARG A 155 7.77 4.68 17.92
CA ARG A 155 8.75 5.00 18.98
C ARG A 155 8.15 5.73 20.19
N ILE A 156 7.11 6.50 20.00
CA ILE A 156 6.49 7.31 21.08
C ILE A 156 5.79 6.41 22.10
N GLU A 157 5.35 5.21 21.74
CA GLU A 157 4.65 4.28 22.64
C GLU A 157 5.56 3.32 23.42
N ILE A 158 6.88 3.30 23.16
CA ILE A 158 7.82 2.55 24.00
C ILE A 158 8.09 3.36 25.27
N PRO A 159 7.62 2.96 26.47
CA PRO A 159 7.90 3.68 27.71
C PRO A 159 9.41 3.74 27.94
N ALA A 160 9.92 4.89 28.33
CA ALA A 160 11.35 5.13 28.61
C ALA A 160 11.94 4.23 29.74
N SER A 161 11.14 3.35 30.34
CA SER A 161 11.54 2.47 31.44
C SER A 161 12.37 1.24 31.06
N ILE A 162 12.50 0.91 29.76
CA ILE A 162 13.28 -0.28 29.33
C ILE A 162 14.72 0.08 28.92
N GLY A 163 15.04 1.37 28.78
CA GLY A 163 16.38 1.82 28.35
C GLY A 163 17.45 1.87 29.44
N GLN A 164 17.09 1.78 30.74
CA GLN A 164 18.07 1.95 31.84
C GLN A 164 18.71 0.67 32.35
N ASP A 165 18.22 -0.51 31.98
CA ASP A 165 18.77 -1.78 32.51
C ASP A 165 19.93 -2.35 31.69
N TYR A 166 20.32 -1.75 30.58
CA TYR A 166 21.42 -2.23 29.75
C TYR A 166 22.75 -1.49 29.93
N GLU A 167 22.79 -0.33 30.59
CA GLU A 167 24.03 0.42 30.82
C GLU A 167 24.85 -0.03 32.03
N ASN A 168 24.33 -0.91 32.87
CA ASN A 168 24.97 -1.30 34.12
C ASN A 168 25.50 -2.75 34.18
N LYS A 169 25.69 -3.41 33.04
CA LYS A 169 26.49 -4.66 32.99
C LYS A 169 27.79 -4.40 32.29
N SER A 170 28.80 -3.98 33.06
CA SER A 170 30.21 -4.00 32.65
C SER A 170 30.58 -5.40 32.16
N VAL A 171 30.87 -5.52 30.88
CA VAL A 171 31.44 -6.71 30.26
C VAL A 171 32.91 -6.81 30.68
N PRO A 172 33.39 -7.93 31.28
CA PRO A 172 34.82 -8.11 31.56
C PRO A 172 35.59 -8.20 30.27
N GLY A 173 36.75 -7.58 30.28
CA GLY A 173 37.66 -7.36 29.15
C GLY A 173 37.89 -8.57 28.27
N ASN A 174 37.85 -8.34 26.98
CA ASN A 174 38.36 -9.26 25.97
C ASN A 174 39.52 -8.56 25.22
N ASP A 175 40.70 -9.09 25.45
CA ASP A 175 42.01 -8.74 24.87
C ASP A 175 41.98 -8.89 23.31
N PRO A 176 42.47 -7.92 22.51
CA PRO A 176 42.40 -7.95 21.06
C PRO A 176 43.56 -8.67 20.35
N ALA A 177 43.99 -9.81 20.85
CA ALA A 177 45.04 -10.59 20.22
C ALA A 177 44.68 -12.07 20.12
N THR A 178 43.76 -12.45 19.25
CA THR A 178 43.70 -13.80 18.62
C THR A 178 42.37 -13.98 17.90
N LYS A 179 42.29 -13.65 16.60
CA LYS A 179 41.41 -14.28 15.58
C LYS A 179 41.50 -13.58 14.24
N LYS A 180 42.70 -13.52 13.68
CA LYS A 180 42.86 -13.63 12.22
C LYS A 180 43.09 -15.12 11.99
N ASP A 181 42.05 -15.79 11.49
CA ASP A 181 42.05 -16.96 10.66
C ASP A 181 40.76 -17.75 10.85
N LYS A 182 40.01 -17.83 9.81
CA LYS A 182 38.82 -18.65 9.49
C LYS A 182 37.56 -17.86 9.22
N LEU A 183 37.48 -17.32 8.02
CA LEU A 183 36.24 -17.23 7.24
C LEU A 183 36.56 -16.97 5.76
N LYS A 184 37.16 -17.99 5.13
CA LYS A 184 37.05 -18.20 3.68
C LYS A 184 36.28 -19.50 3.48
N LYS A 185 35.27 -19.42 2.63
CA LYS A 185 34.39 -20.48 2.09
C LYS A 185 33.01 -20.57 2.74
N GLN A 186 32.06 -19.91 2.10
CA GLN A 186 30.94 -20.59 1.45
C GLN A 186 30.10 -19.53 0.70
N VAL A 187 30.36 -19.47 -0.60
CA VAL A 187 29.46 -18.98 -1.64
C VAL A 187 28.77 -20.23 -2.17
N PHE A 188 27.48 -20.30 -2.01
CA PHE A 188 26.51 -20.85 -2.97
C PHE A 188 25.14 -20.33 -2.61
#